data_f768ce5e2cf8382cd4a91d756f6c2203
#
_entry.id   f768ce5e2cf8382cd4a91d756f6c2203
#
_cell.length_a   1.000
_cell.length_b   1.000
_cell.length_c   1.000
_cell.angle_alpha   90.00
_cell.angle_beta   90.00
_cell.angle_gamma   90.00
#
_symmetry.space_group_name_H-M   'P 1'
#
loop_
_entity.id
_entity.type
_entity.pdbx_description
1 polymer ?
#
loop_
_entity_poly.entity_id
_entity_poly.type
_entity_poly.pdbx_seq_one_letter_code
_entity_poly.pdbx_strand_id
1 'polypeptide(L)'
;AIVGDDALLASNTSSISLTAIAAPLTRPQRLAGLHFFNPAPRMALVAVIAGLATAPEVIDTLMATARAWGKTPVRAKSTPGFIVNRVARPYYAEALRLAQEGAASPATLDALLREAGGFRMGPFELMDMIGHDVNFAVTSSVWRGYFHDPRFLPSLMQQDLVEAGFLGRKRGRGFYDYRDGAAMPQADSAPPLPLPAQLAVCGDSPAARALAARLHAHGVAFAALPSVDGRMAQADDAVLFVTDGRSASQRAADLALPNL
;
A
#
# COMPACT_ATOMS: atom_id res chain seq x y z
N ALA A 1 -7.23 -38.88 -20.25
CA ALA A 1 -6.39 -37.77 -19.76
C ALA A 1 -6.09 -36.83 -20.93
N ILE A 2 -6.14 -35.50 -20.70
CA ILE A 2 -5.89 -34.50 -21.75
C ILE A 2 -4.38 -34.26 -21.92
N VAL A 3 -3.61 -34.40 -20.83
CA VAL A 3 -2.15 -34.17 -20.81
C VAL A 3 -1.41 -35.44 -20.37
N GLY A 4 -0.16 -35.57 -20.85
CA GLY A 4 0.70 -36.69 -20.48
C GLY A 4 1.06 -36.73 -19.00
N ASP A 5 1.53 -37.90 -18.59
CA ASP A 5 1.83 -38.16 -17.17
C ASP A 5 2.97 -37.29 -16.59
N ASP A 6 3.84 -36.77 -17.46
CA ASP A 6 4.98 -35.92 -17.05
C ASP A 6 4.70 -34.42 -17.17
N ALA A 7 3.49 -34.01 -17.61
CA ALA A 7 3.15 -32.61 -17.75
C ALA A 7 3.03 -31.93 -16.38
N LEU A 8 3.65 -30.78 -16.21
CA LEU A 8 3.44 -29.93 -15.04
C LEU A 8 2.16 -29.11 -15.21
N LEU A 9 1.42 -28.95 -14.13
CA LEU A 9 0.19 -28.16 -14.11
C LEU A 9 0.46 -26.86 -13.35
N ALA A 10 0.12 -25.74 -13.99
CA ALA A 10 0.28 -24.43 -13.37
C ALA A 10 -1.04 -23.67 -13.35
N SER A 11 -1.43 -23.15 -12.20
CA SER A 11 -2.62 -22.31 -12.04
C SER A 11 -2.22 -20.85 -11.86
N ASN A 12 -2.92 -19.95 -12.57
CA ASN A 12 -2.76 -18.48 -12.40
C ASN A 12 -3.75 -17.90 -11.37
N THR A 13 -4.35 -18.74 -10.50
CA THR A 13 -5.25 -18.25 -9.46
C THR A 13 -4.56 -17.22 -8.59
N SER A 14 -5.30 -16.19 -8.16
CA SER A 14 -4.83 -15.15 -7.25
C SER A 14 -5.32 -15.31 -5.81
N SER A 15 -6.36 -16.16 -5.60
CA SER A 15 -7.05 -16.26 -4.31
C SER A 15 -7.55 -17.65 -3.95
N ILE A 16 -7.64 -18.57 -4.93
CA ILE A 16 -8.10 -19.94 -4.67
C ILE A 16 -6.91 -20.77 -4.18
N SER A 17 -7.14 -21.57 -3.15
CA SER A 17 -6.13 -22.46 -2.57
C SER A 17 -5.61 -23.46 -3.60
N LEU A 18 -4.32 -23.45 -3.85
CA LEU A 18 -3.66 -24.44 -4.74
C LEU A 18 -3.76 -25.85 -4.18
N THR A 19 -3.76 -25.98 -2.85
CA THR A 19 -3.99 -27.26 -2.18
C THR A 19 -5.38 -27.81 -2.51
N ALA A 20 -6.41 -26.95 -2.49
CA ALA A 20 -7.76 -27.36 -2.87
C ALA A 20 -7.89 -27.71 -4.36
N ILE A 21 -7.22 -26.96 -5.24
CA ILE A 21 -7.17 -27.28 -6.70
C ILE A 21 -6.46 -28.61 -6.93
N ALA A 22 -5.42 -28.91 -6.18
CA ALA A 22 -4.62 -30.12 -6.30
C ALA A 22 -5.33 -31.39 -5.76
N ALA A 23 -6.20 -31.22 -4.76
CA ALA A 23 -6.82 -32.34 -4.03
C ALA A 23 -7.53 -33.39 -4.91
N PRO A 24 -8.29 -33.04 -5.97
CA PRO A 24 -8.94 -34.02 -6.84
C PRO A 24 -8.02 -34.64 -7.89
N LEU A 25 -6.76 -34.21 -7.99
CA LEU A 25 -5.82 -34.70 -9.00
C LEU A 25 -5.23 -36.05 -8.60
N THR A 26 -5.07 -36.95 -9.57
CA THR A 26 -4.37 -38.23 -9.37
C THR A 26 -2.91 -38.04 -8.95
N ARG A 27 -2.27 -36.96 -9.41
CA ARG A 27 -0.89 -36.60 -9.11
C ARG A 27 -0.79 -35.15 -8.62
N PRO A 28 -1.26 -34.83 -7.38
CA PRO A 28 -1.29 -33.47 -6.85
C PRO A 28 0.09 -32.82 -6.73
N GLN A 29 1.16 -33.61 -6.62
CA GLN A 29 2.55 -33.13 -6.54
C GLN A 29 3.02 -32.41 -7.81
N ARG A 30 2.33 -32.57 -8.95
CA ARG A 30 2.66 -31.91 -10.24
C ARG A 30 2.01 -30.54 -10.42
N LEU A 31 1.14 -30.12 -9.48
CA LEU A 31 0.47 -28.83 -9.56
C LEU A 31 1.18 -27.79 -8.70
N ALA A 32 1.41 -26.62 -9.29
CA ALA A 32 1.85 -25.42 -8.58
C ALA A 32 1.08 -24.18 -9.04
N GLY A 33 1.26 -23.07 -8.37
CA GLY A 33 0.83 -21.76 -8.82
C GLY A 33 1.91 -21.07 -9.65
N LEU A 34 1.50 -20.46 -10.75
CA LEU A 34 2.34 -19.56 -11.54
C LEU A 34 1.53 -18.28 -11.78
N HIS A 35 1.60 -17.38 -10.81
CA HIS A 35 0.73 -16.20 -10.75
C HIS A 35 1.42 -15.00 -11.39
N PHE A 36 0.83 -14.52 -12.49
CA PHE A 36 1.25 -13.31 -13.20
C PHE A 36 0.49 -12.09 -12.72
N PHE A 37 1.12 -10.93 -12.82
CA PHE A 37 0.50 -9.64 -12.53
C PHE A 37 0.13 -8.93 -13.84
N ASN A 38 -1.02 -8.27 -13.85
CA ASN A 38 -1.52 -7.58 -15.04
C ASN A 38 -0.85 -6.21 -15.24
N PRO A 39 -0.51 -5.85 -16.47
CA PRO A 39 -0.55 -6.69 -17.67
C PRO A 39 0.65 -7.65 -17.73
N ALA A 40 0.39 -8.94 -17.85
CA ALA A 40 1.41 -9.99 -17.76
C ALA A 40 2.64 -9.78 -18.68
N PRO A 41 2.52 -9.28 -19.92
CA PRO A 41 3.69 -9.03 -20.76
C PRO A 41 4.64 -7.95 -20.19
N ARG A 42 4.10 -6.94 -19.50
CA ARG A 42 4.88 -5.80 -18.98
C ARG A 42 5.42 -6.02 -17.57
N MET A 43 4.70 -6.80 -16.76
CA MET A 43 5.09 -7.03 -15.37
C MET A 43 6.18 -8.09 -15.28
N ALA A 44 7.32 -7.71 -14.70
CA ALA A 44 8.45 -8.63 -14.53
C ALA A 44 8.19 -9.69 -13.46
N LEU A 45 7.49 -9.33 -12.39
CA LEU A 45 7.24 -10.20 -11.24
C LEU A 45 6.31 -11.36 -11.59
N VAL A 46 6.68 -12.56 -11.15
CA VAL A 46 5.85 -13.77 -11.17
C VAL A 46 5.97 -14.48 -9.82
N ALA A 47 4.86 -14.80 -9.20
CA ALA A 47 4.90 -15.63 -8.00
C ALA A 47 4.79 -17.11 -8.40
N VAL A 48 5.73 -17.93 -7.90
CA VAL A 48 5.71 -19.39 -8.00
C VAL A 48 5.30 -19.94 -6.65
N ILE A 49 4.14 -20.60 -6.60
CA ILE A 49 3.48 -20.92 -5.33
C ILE A 49 3.37 -22.44 -5.16
N ALA A 50 3.89 -22.96 -4.05
CA ALA A 50 3.72 -24.34 -3.66
C ALA A 50 2.41 -24.56 -2.92
N GLY A 51 1.60 -25.51 -3.36
CA GLY A 51 0.54 -26.11 -2.55
C GLY A 51 1.14 -27.13 -1.56
N LEU A 52 0.28 -27.71 -0.71
CA LEU A 52 0.75 -28.66 0.33
C LEU A 52 1.46 -29.88 -0.23
N ALA A 53 1.00 -30.39 -1.36
CA ALA A 53 1.52 -31.61 -2.01
C ALA A 53 2.51 -31.33 -3.14
N THR A 54 2.77 -30.07 -3.49
CA THR A 54 3.63 -29.71 -4.64
C THR A 54 5.05 -30.21 -4.43
N ALA A 55 5.59 -30.97 -5.38
CA ALA A 55 6.96 -31.47 -5.34
C ALA A 55 7.97 -30.32 -5.51
N PRO A 56 9.11 -30.34 -4.79
CA PRO A 56 10.14 -29.29 -4.90
C PRO A 56 10.66 -29.09 -6.33
N GLU A 57 10.81 -30.16 -7.08
CA GLU A 57 11.31 -30.18 -8.47
C GLU A 57 10.37 -29.40 -9.41
N VAL A 58 9.07 -29.43 -9.14
CA VAL A 58 8.07 -28.66 -9.90
C VAL A 58 8.28 -27.16 -9.67
N ILE A 59 8.54 -26.75 -8.43
CA ILE A 59 8.85 -25.37 -8.12
C ILE A 59 10.14 -24.93 -8.79
N ASP A 60 11.20 -25.74 -8.73
CA ASP A 60 12.49 -25.40 -9.34
C ASP A 60 12.36 -25.27 -10.86
N THR A 61 11.63 -26.18 -11.50
CA THR A 61 11.34 -26.13 -12.94
C THR A 61 10.57 -24.84 -13.31
N LEU A 62 9.52 -24.50 -12.59
CA LEU A 62 8.74 -23.29 -12.86
C LEU A 62 9.53 -22.00 -12.58
N MET A 63 10.40 -21.99 -11.57
CA MET A 63 11.32 -20.89 -11.30
C MET A 63 12.31 -20.71 -12.47
N ALA A 64 12.90 -21.78 -12.98
CA ALA A 64 13.81 -21.76 -14.14
C ALA A 64 13.08 -21.29 -15.41
N THR A 65 11.89 -21.84 -15.66
CA THR A 65 11.05 -21.48 -16.80
C THR A 65 10.69 -20.00 -16.80
N ALA A 66 10.24 -19.47 -15.66
CA ALA A 66 9.90 -18.06 -15.54
C ALA A 66 11.11 -17.14 -15.78
N ARG A 67 12.32 -17.52 -15.30
CA ARG A 67 13.55 -16.80 -15.63
C ARG A 67 13.88 -16.84 -17.12
N ALA A 68 13.71 -17.99 -17.76
CA ALA A 68 13.92 -18.12 -19.20
C ALA A 68 12.99 -17.23 -20.03
N TRP A 69 11.81 -16.91 -19.51
CA TRP A 69 10.88 -15.93 -20.10
C TRP A 69 11.23 -14.46 -19.76
N GLY A 70 12.37 -14.19 -19.14
CA GLY A 70 12.78 -12.84 -18.74
C GLY A 70 11.99 -12.30 -17.55
N LYS A 71 11.32 -13.17 -16.78
CA LYS A 71 10.60 -12.77 -15.58
C LYS A 71 11.47 -12.83 -14.32
N THR A 72 11.02 -12.15 -13.28
CA THR A 72 11.60 -12.21 -11.93
C THR A 72 10.70 -13.10 -11.05
N PRO A 73 10.97 -14.42 -10.96
CA PRO A 73 10.14 -15.31 -10.16
C PRO A 73 10.49 -15.22 -8.68
N VAL A 74 9.46 -15.25 -7.84
CA VAL A 74 9.57 -15.28 -6.38
C VAL A 74 8.78 -16.47 -5.84
N ARG A 75 9.40 -17.25 -4.95
CA ARG A 75 8.71 -18.35 -4.26
C ARG A 75 7.73 -17.79 -3.22
N ALA A 76 6.52 -18.34 -3.19
CA ALA A 76 5.51 -18.02 -2.20
C ALA A 76 4.83 -19.29 -1.67
N LYS A 77 4.28 -19.20 -0.47
CA LYS A 77 3.41 -20.23 0.10
C LYS A 77 1.98 -20.03 -0.40
N SER A 78 1.21 -21.11 -0.46
CA SER A 78 -0.23 -21.07 -0.77
C SER A 78 -1.03 -20.53 0.42
N THR A 79 -0.80 -19.25 0.74
CA THR A 79 -1.56 -18.49 1.75
C THR A 79 -2.50 -17.51 1.06
N PRO A 80 -3.62 -17.10 1.68
CA PRO A 80 -4.57 -16.18 1.06
C PRO A 80 -3.90 -14.89 0.59
N GLY A 81 -4.03 -14.57 -0.71
CA GLY A 81 -3.41 -13.41 -1.33
C GLY A 81 -1.91 -13.53 -1.57
N PHE A 82 -1.31 -14.68 -1.31
CA PHE A 82 0.13 -14.96 -1.45
C PHE A 82 1.00 -13.87 -0.80
N ILE A 83 1.83 -13.16 -1.58
CA ILE A 83 2.64 -12.05 -1.10
C ILE A 83 1.95 -10.72 -1.42
N VAL A 84 1.78 -10.41 -2.71
CA VAL A 84 1.39 -9.07 -3.16
C VAL A 84 -0.02 -8.69 -2.69
N ASN A 85 -1.02 -9.55 -2.92
CA ASN A 85 -2.38 -9.25 -2.49
C ASN A 85 -2.51 -9.17 -0.96
N ARG A 86 -1.69 -9.91 -0.22
CA ARG A 86 -1.65 -9.82 1.25
C ARG A 86 -1.08 -8.48 1.72
N VAL A 87 0.08 -8.06 1.21
CA VAL A 87 0.75 -6.83 1.66
C VAL A 87 0.07 -5.57 1.12
N ALA A 88 -0.65 -5.66 0.01
CA ALA A 88 -1.38 -4.54 -0.55
C ALA A 88 -2.71 -4.23 0.19
N ARG A 89 -3.29 -5.20 0.93
CA ARG A 89 -4.59 -4.95 1.59
C ARG A 89 -4.56 -3.81 2.60
N PRO A 90 -3.60 -3.72 3.53
CA PRO A 90 -3.52 -2.59 4.45
C PRO A 90 -3.42 -1.22 3.77
N TYR A 91 -2.78 -1.13 2.61
CA TYR A 91 -2.70 0.12 1.84
C TYR A 91 -4.09 0.68 1.49
N TYR A 92 -5.00 -0.19 1.04
CA TYR A 92 -6.37 0.20 0.75
C TYR A 92 -7.21 0.36 2.03
N ALA A 93 -7.06 -0.57 2.97
CA ALA A 93 -7.88 -0.61 4.18
C ALA A 93 -7.67 0.64 5.06
N GLU A 94 -6.43 1.07 5.25
CA GLU A 94 -6.12 2.28 6.02
C GLU A 94 -6.65 3.54 5.33
N ALA A 95 -6.46 3.67 4.02
CA ALA A 95 -6.98 4.80 3.28
C ALA A 95 -8.51 4.89 3.33
N LEU A 96 -9.19 3.76 3.14
CA LEU A 96 -10.65 3.67 3.23
C LEU A 96 -11.15 4.00 4.64
N ARG A 97 -10.44 3.56 5.68
CA ARG A 97 -10.78 3.88 7.08
C ARG A 97 -10.66 5.38 7.34
N LEU A 98 -9.53 6.00 6.95
CA LEU A 98 -9.31 7.43 7.09
C LEU A 98 -10.37 8.27 6.37
N ALA A 99 -10.74 7.87 5.14
CA ALA A 99 -11.81 8.53 4.40
C ALA A 99 -13.17 8.35 5.08
N GLN A 100 -13.48 7.17 5.57
CA GLN A 100 -14.74 6.87 6.28
C GLN A 100 -14.86 7.64 7.60
N GLU A 101 -13.74 7.83 8.29
CA GLU A 101 -13.65 8.64 9.53
C GLU A 101 -13.68 10.16 9.25
N GLY A 102 -13.65 10.58 7.98
CA GLY A 102 -13.66 11.98 7.58
C GLY A 102 -12.34 12.70 7.85
N ALA A 103 -11.23 11.96 7.98
CA ALA A 103 -9.92 12.54 8.25
C ALA A 103 -9.42 13.43 7.10
N ALA A 104 -9.67 13.04 5.85
CA ALA A 104 -9.40 13.83 4.66
C ALA A 104 -10.17 13.27 3.44
N SER A 105 -10.26 14.08 2.37
CA SER A 105 -10.84 13.65 1.11
C SER A 105 -9.99 12.57 0.42
N PRO A 106 -10.58 11.70 -0.43
CA PRO A 106 -9.81 10.76 -1.25
C PRO A 106 -8.67 11.42 -2.03
N ALA A 107 -8.89 12.61 -2.59
CA ALA A 107 -7.87 13.34 -3.34
C ALA A 107 -6.68 13.75 -2.45
N THR A 108 -6.95 14.20 -1.23
CA THR A 108 -5.92 14.57 -0.26
C THR A 108 -5.13 13.36 0.22
N LEU A 109 -5.81 12.24 0.52
CA LEU A 109 -5.16 10.99 0.91
C LEU A 109 -4.29 10.42 -0.22
N ASP A 110 -4.77 10.47 -1.46
CA ASP A 110 -3.99 10.05 -2.62
C ASP A 110 -2.74 10.93 -2.81
N ALA A 111 -2.87 12.25 -2.68
CA ALA A 111 -1.75 13.18 -2.77
C ALA A 111 -0.70 12.92 -1.67
N LEU A 112 -1.13 12.72 -0.43
CA LEU A 112 -0.23 12.40 0.69
C LEU A 112 0.60 11.14 0.40
N LEU A 113 -0.03 10.08 -0.10
CA LEU A 113 0.69 8.84 -0.39
C LEU A 113 1.61 8.97 -1.61
N ARG A 114 1.23 9.73 -2.65
CA ARG A 114 2.10 9.96 -3.81
C ARG A 114 3.28 10.87 -3.46
N GLU A 115 3.00 12.01 -2.84
CA GLU A 115 3.97 13.11 -2.72
C GLU A 115 4.88 12.94 -1.50
N ALA A 116 4.33 12.56 -0.35
CA ALA A 116 5.10 12.31 0.85
C ALA A 116 5.50 10.84 0.99
N GLY A 117 4.64 9.90 0.60
CA GLY A 117 4.89 8.47 0.70
C GLY A 117 5.73 7.89 -0.43
N GLY A 118 5.90 8.61 -1.55
CA GLY A 118 6.66 8.17 -2.71
C GLY A 118 6.00 7.05 -3.53
N PHE A 119 4.70 6.79 -3.34
CA PHE A 119 3.96 5.82 -4.14
C PHE A 119 3.65 6.39 -5.53
N ARG A 120 3.63 5.53 -6.54
CA ARG A 120 3.30 5.96 -7.92
C ARG A 120 1.85 6.38 -8.09
N MET A 121 0.96 5.81 -7.31
CA MET A 121 -0.48 6.09 -7.31
C MET A 121 -0.98 6.10 -5.88
N GLY A 122 -1.94 6.97 -5.61
CA GLY A 122 -2.69 6.94 -4.37
C GLY A 122 -3.63 5.72 -4.29
N PRO A 123 -4.09 5.35 -3.10
CA PRO A 123 -4.92 4.16 -2.90
C PRO A 123 -6.26 4.23 -3.62
N PHE A 124 -6.91 5.38 -3.68
CA PHE A 124 -8.21 5.55 -4.33
C PHE A 124 -8.09 5.52 -5.86
N GLU A 125 -7.09 6.20 -6.42
CA GLU A 125 -6.76 6.11 -7.85
C GLU A 125 -6.44 4.67 -8.27
N LEU A 126 -5.73 3.94 -7.43
CA LEU A 126 -5.34 2.56 -7.69
C LEU A 126 -6.55 1.62 -7.61
N MET A 127 -7.45 1.81 -6.65
CA MET A 127 -8.72 1.05 -6.57
C MET A 127 -9.60 1.32 -7.79
N ASP A 128 -9.72 2.57 -8.23
CA ASP A 128 -10.47 2.94 -9.44
C ASP A 128 -9.85 2.34 -10.71
N MET A 129 -8.53 2.24 -10.77
CA MET A 129 -7.83 1.60 -11.90
C MET A 129 -8.04 0.10 -11.94
N ILE A 130 -8.00 -0.58 -10.81
CA ILE A 130 -8.20 -2.05 -10.69
C ILE A 130 -9.68 -2.40 -10.95
N GLY A 131 -10.56 -1.58 -10.45
CA GLY A 131 -11.99 -1.79 -10.39
C GLY A 131 -12.45 -2.29 -9.03
N HIS A 132 -13.49 -1.64 -8.48
CA HIS A 132 -13.97 -1.89 -7.13
C HIS A 132 -14.50 -3.30 -6.94
N ASP A 133 -15.18 -3.87 -7.93
CA ASP A 133 -15.65 -5.25 -7.92
C ASP A 133 -14.50 -6.25 -7.72
N VAL A 134 -13.41 -6.09 -8.46
CA VAL A 134 -12.22 -6.95 -8.35
C VAL A 134 -11.51 -6.72 -7.03
N ASN A 135 -11.26 -5.45 -6.66
CA ASN A 135 -10.53 -5.12 -5.43
C ASN A 135 -11.28 -5.57 -4.18
N PHE A 136 -12.60 -5.34 -4.13
CA PHE A 136 -13.47 -5.76 -3.03
C PHE A 136 -13.57 -7.29 -2.92
N ALA A 137 -13.72 -7.99 -4.04
CA ALA A 137 -13.75 -9.45 -4.06
C ALA A 137 -12.45 -10.07 -3.54
N VAL A 138 -11.29 -9.53 -3.95
CA VAL A 138 -9.99 -9.97 -3.45
C VAL A 138 -9.84 -9.68 -1.96
N THR A 139 -10.22 -8.48 -1.49
CA THR A 139 -10.18 -8.12 -0.07
C THR A 139 -11.04 -9.08 0.75
N SER A 140 -12.28 -9.32 0.32
CA SER A 140 -13.20 -10.23 1.00
C SER A 140 -12.70 -11.68 1.02
N SER A 141 -12.04 -12.13 -0.06
CA SER A 141 -11.43 -13.46 -0.12
C SER A 141 -10.25 -13.59 0.85
N VAL A 142 -9.37 -12.60 0.91
CA VAL A 142 -8.24 -12.59 1.84
C VAL A 142 -8.73 -12.54 3.29
N TRP A 143 -9.70 -11.66 3.59
CA TRP A 143 -10.30 -11.52 4.92
C TRP A 143 -10.90 -12.85 5.41
N ARG A 144 -11.73 -13.50 4.60
CA ARG A 144 -12.27 -14.83 4.93
C ARG A 144 -11.15 -15.87 5.09
N GLY A 145 -10.16 -15.85 4.20
CA GLY A 145 -9.06 -16.81 4.23
C GLY A 145 -8.13 -16.68 5.45
N TYR A 146 -8.10 -15.52 6.08
CA TYR A 146 -7.42 -15.27 7.36
C TYR A 146 -8.38 -15.28 8.56
N PHE A 147 -9.49 -16.00 8.47
CA PHE A 147 -10.45 -16.17 9.56
C PHE A 147 -10.95 -14.83 10.13
N HIS A 148 -11.24 -13.88 9.22
CA HIS A 148 -11.76 -12.56 9.56
C HIS A 148 -10.80 -11.65 10.35
N ASP A 149 -9.49 -11.79 10.09
CA ASP A 149 -8.48 -10.90 10.66
C ASP A 149 -8.83 -9.42 10.34
N PRO A 150 -8.96 -8.55 11.36
CA PRO A 150 -9.39 -7.16 11.18
C PRO A 150 -8.47 -6.32 10.30
N ARG A 151 -7.21 -6.73 10.13
CA ARG A 151 -6.27 -6.06 9.19
C ARG A 151 -6.73 -6.10 7.73
N PHE A 152 -7.59 -7.05 7.39
CA PHE A 152 -8.09 -7.26 6.03
C PHE A 152 -9.59 -6.98 5.90
N LEU A 153 -10.19 -6.30 6.89
CA LEU A 153 -11.62 -6.02 6.92
C LEU A 153 -12.05 -5.26 5.65
N PRO A 154 -13.05 -5.76 4.89
CA PRO A 154 -13.62 -5.02 3.77
C PRO A 154 -14.30 -3.74 4.25
N SER A 155 -14.30 -2.72 3.39
CA SER A 155 -14.90 -1.42 3.68
C SER A 155 -16.33 -1.33 3.14
N LEU A 156 -17.25 -0.82 3.96
CA LEU A 156 -18.63 -0.50 3.53
C LEU A 156 -18.63 0.56 2.42
N MET A 157 -17.77 1.57 2.52
CA MET A 157 -17.62 2.60 1.48
C MET A 157 -17.29 1.99 0.10
N GLN A 158 -16.44 0.96 0.07
CA GLN A 158 -16.11 0.27 -1.19
C GLN A 158 -17.25 -0.66 -1.63
N GLN A 159 -17.96 -1.28 -0.69
CA GLN A 159 -19.14 -2.09 -0.99
C GLN A 159 -20.22 -1.25 -1.66
N ASP A 160 -20.53 -0.07 -1.13
CA ASP A 160 -21.51 0.85 -1.70
C ASP A 160 -21.19 1.23 -3.14
N LEU A 161 -19.89 1.46 -3.46
CA LEU A 161 -19.47 1.72 -4.85
C LEU A 161 -19.73 0.52 -5.76
N VAL A 162 -19.49 -0.70 -5.27
CA VAL A 162 -19.75 -1.92 -6.04
C VAL A 162 -21.25 -2.07 -6.30
N GLU A 163 -22.08 -1.88 -5.28
CA GLU A 163 -23.54 -2.00 -5.37
C GLU A 163 -24.14 -0.91 -6.26
N ALA A 164 -23.57 0.29 -6.25
CA ALA A 164 -23.97 1.39 -7.14
C ALA A 164 -23.48 1.21 -8.60
N GLY A 165 -22.66 0.19 -8.87
CA GLY A 165 -22.03 0.00 -10.19
C GLY A 165 -20.94 1.01 -10.53
N PHE A 166 -20.43 1.77 -9.54
CA PHE A 166 -19.33 2.73 -9.69
C PHE A 166 -18.00 2.00 -9.58
N LEU A 167 -17.69 1.24 -10.64
CA LEU A 167 -16.57 0.30 -10.63
C LEU A 167 -15.21 0.90 -11.02
N GLY A 168 -15.07 2.22 -10.93
CA GLY A 168 -13.85 2.94 -11.28
C GLY A 168 -13.76 3.27 -12.77
N ARG A 169 -12.53 3.43 -13.28
CA ARG A 169 -12.25 3.88 -14.66
C ARG A 169 -12.99 3.10 -15.74
N LYS A 170 -13.14 1.80 -15.58
CA LYS A 170 -13.83 0.94 -16.57
C LYS A 170 -15.33 1.22 -16.73
N ARG A 171 -15.94 1.93 -15.79
CA ARG A 171 -17.33 2.39 -15.83
C ARG A 171 -17.46 3.92 -15.83
N GLY A 172 -16.33 4.61 -15.94
CA GLY A 172 -16.27 6.08 -15.96
C GLY A 172 -16.53 6.72 -14.59
N ARG A 173 -16.73 5.94 -13.54
CA ARG A 173 -16.98 6.42 -12.18
C ARG A 173 -16.54 5.44 -11.12
N GLY A 174 -15.91 5.95 -10.08
CA GLY A 174 -15.53 5.25 -8.86
C GLY A 174 -15.48 6.26 -7.72
N PHE A 175 -14.36 6.33 -6.99
CA PHE A 175 -14.10 7.47 -6.09
C PHE A 175 -13.99 8.78 -6.85
N TYR A 176 -13.50 8.71 -8.09
CA TYR A 176 -13.40 9.83 -9.01
C TYR A 176 -14.38 9.68 -10.18
N ASP A 177 -14.68 10.81 -10.79
CA ASP A 177 -15.46 10.85 -12.03
C ASP A 177 -14.48 10.94 -13.22
N TYR A 178 -14.56 9.99 -14.13
CA TYR A 178 -13.71 9.88 -15.32
C TYR A 178 -14.47 10.17 -16.63
N ARG A 179 -15.72 10.61 -16.52
CA ARG A 179 -16.52 10.98 -17.70
C ARG A 179 -15.99 12.26 -18.33
N ASP A 180 -16.23 12.42 -19.60
CA ASP A 180 -15.75 13.58 -20.35
C ASP A 180 -16.21 14.90 -19.69
N GLY A 181 -15.27 15.82 -19.48
CA GLY A 181 -15.51 17.11 -18.85
C GLY A 181 -15.55 17.09 -17.31
N ALA A 182 -15.45 15.94 -16.65
CA ALA A 182 -15.38 15.88 -15.20
C ALA A 182 -14.04 16.43 -14.68
N ALA A 183 -14.12 17.38 -13.73
CA ALA A 183 -12.93 17.88 -13.06
C ALA A 183 -12.44 16.89 -11.99
N MET A 184 -11.14 16.60 -12.01
CA MET A 184 -10.53 15.83 -10.92
C MET A 184 -10.46 16.68 -9.66
N PRO A 185 -10.95 16.19 -8.51
CA PRO A 185 -10.84 16.91 -7.24
C PRO A 185 -9.38 17.20 -6.90
N GLN A 186 -9.12 18.38 -6.38
CA GLN A 186 -7.80 18.78 -5.89
C GLN A 186 -7.63 18.34 -4.45
N ALA A 187 -6.39 18.06 -4.06
CA ALA A 187 -6.05 17.83 -2.67
C ALA A 187 -6.20 19.13 -1.86
N ASP A 188 -6.71 19.01 -0.65
CA ASP A 188 -6.73 20.13 0.29
C ASP A 188 -5.29 20.45 0.70
N SER A 189 -4.88 21.67 0.47
CA SER A 189 -3.55 22.16 0.82
C SER A 189 -3.68 23.40 1.71
N ALA A 190 -2.88 23.47 2.74
CA ALA A 190 -2.74 24.71 3.49
C ALA A 190 -2.14 25.79 2.59
N PRO A 191 -2.56 27.05 2.71
CA PRO A 191 -1.93 28.14 2.00
C PRO A 191 -0.45 28.23 2.40
N PRO A 192 0.44 28.64 1.47
CA PRO A 192 1.82 28.90 1.79
C PRO A 192 1.92 29.92 2.93
N LEU A 193 2.61 29.58 3.99
CA LEU A 193 2.94 30.51 5.06
C LEU A 193 4.36 31.05 4.84
N PRO A 194 4.64 32.29 5.25
CA PRO A 194 6.00 32.80 5.24
C PRO A 194 6.88 31.93 6.14
N LEU A 195 8.15 31.80 5.78
CA LEU A 195 9.11 31.14 6.65
C LEU A 195 9.21 31.92 7.98
N PRO A 196 9.31 31.22 9.12
CA PRO A 196 9.50 31.87 10.40
C PRO A 196 10.82 32.65 10.40
N ALA A 197 10.89 33.74 11.18
CA ALA A 197 12.08 34.56 11.28
C ALA A 197 13.29 33.77 11.82
N GLN A 198 13.01 32.85 12.74
CA GLN A 198 13.99 31.90 13.27
C GLN A 198 13.42 30.49 13.24
N LEU A 199 14.24 29.56 12.79
CA LEU A 199 13.91 28.15 12.73
C LEU A 199 14.90 27.35 13.56
N ALA A 200 14.43 26.45 14.38
CA ALA A 200 15.26 25.48 15.09
C ALA A 200 14.83 24.05 14.76
N VAL A 201 15.78 23.14 14.68
CA VAL A 201 15.55 21.70 14.59
C VAL A 201 16.00 21.05 15.88
N CYS A 202 15.09 20.41 16.57
CA CYS A 202 15.34 19.79 17.87
C CYS A 202 15.43 18.26 17.75
N GLY A 203 16.48 17.72 18.34
CA GLY A 203 16.79 16.30 18.40
C GLY A 203 18.01 15.90 17.57
N ASP A 204 18.56 14.73 17.87
CA ASP A 204 19.75 14.17 17.22
C ASP A 204 19.50 12.81 16.56
N SER A 205 18.25 12.39 16.44
CA SER A 205 17.86 11.15 15.77
C SER A 205 18.35 11.13 14.31
N PRO A 206 18.50 9.95 13.68
CA PRO A 206 18.82 9.88 12.25
C PRO A 206 17.86 10.69 11.38
N ALA A 207 16.60 10.73 11.73
CA ALA A 207 15.58 11.51 11.02
C ALA A 207 15.75 13.02 11.21
N ALA A 208 16.11 13.47 12.42
CA ALA A 208 16.42 14.88 12.67
C ALA A 208 17.67 15.34 11.88
N ARG A 209 18.71 14.52 11.85
CA ARG A 209 19.90 14.79 11.04
C ARG A 209 19.60 14.82 9.54
N ALA A 210 18.74 13.91 9.03
CA ALA A 210 18.32 13.92 7.64
C ALA A 210 17.51 15.19 7.29
N LEU A 211 16.61 15.64 8.18
CA LEU A 211 15.89 16.89 8.02
C LEU A 211 16.83 18.09 7.99
N ALA A 212 17.73 18.18 8.97
CA ALA A 212 18.75 19.23 9.03
C ALA A 212 19.60 19.30 7.74
N ALA A 213 20.04 18.16 7.23
CA ALA A 213 20.79 18.07 5.98
C ALA A 213 19.96 18.58 4.77
N ARG A 214 18.68 18.27 4.70
CA ARG A 214 17.79 18.79 3.64
C ARG A 214 17.59 20.30 3.74
N LEU A 215 17.36 20.85 4.93
CA LEU A 215 17.23 22.30 5.15
C LEU A 215 18.51 23.01 4.70
N HIS A 216 19.65 22.51 5.12
CA HIS A 216 20.96 23.05 4.71
C HIS A 216 21.14 23.01 3.18
N ALA A 217 20.84 21.89 2.55
CA ALA A 217 20.95 21.73 1.09
C ALA A 217 20.07 22.70 0.30
N HIS A 218 18.96 23.15 0.89
CA HIS A 218 18.05 24.14 0.31
C HIS A 218 18.30 25.58 0.79
N GLY A 219 19.43 25.84 1.49
CA GLY A 219 19.79 27.17 1.94
C GLY A 219 18.90 27.73 3.05
N VAL A 220 18.16 26.90 3.76
CA VAL A 220 17.31 27.31 4.87
C VAL A 220 18.17 27.41 6.14
N ALA A 221 18.27 28.61 6.72
CA ALA A 221 18.97 28.83 7.98
C ALA A 221 18.17 28.26 9.16
N PHE A 222 18.83 27.54 10.05
CA PHE A 222 18.23 27.01 11.28
C PHE A 222 19.28 26.81 12.38
N ALA A 223 18.81 26.80 13.63
CA ALA A 223 19.61 26.39 14.78
C ALA A 223 19.39 24.88 15.04
N ALA A 224 20.47 24.14 15.27
CA ALA A 224 20.37 22.75 15.72
C ALA A 224 20.40 22.70 17.25
N LEU A 225 19.36 22.13 17.85
CA LEU A 225 19.23 21.98 19.28
C LEU A 225 19.22 20.50 19.66
N PRO A 226 20.14 20.01 20.51
CA PRO A 226 20.18 18.60 20.90
C PRO A 226 18.96 18.21 21.75
N SER A 227 18.47 19.12 22.56
CA SER A 227 17.24 18.99 23.35
C SER A 227 16.68 20.36 23.63
N VAL A 228 15.40 20.42 24.01
CA VAL A 228 14.77 21.66 24.44
C VAL A 228 14.64 21.64 25.95
N ASP A 229 15.29 22.57 26.60
CA ASP A 229 15.34 22.74 28.05
C ASP A 229 14.44 23.88 28.55
N GLY A 230 13.27 24.04 27.96
CA GLY A 230 12.28 25.06 28.38
C GLY A 230 12.57 26.48 27.94
N ARG A 231 13.64 26.77 27.21
CA ARG A 231 13.86 28.07 26.58
C ARG A 231 13.29 28.05 25.18
N MET A 232 12.04 28.31 25.07
CA MET A 232 11.41 28.27 23.77
C MET A 232 10.83 29.60 23.37
N ALA A 233 11.25 29.92 22.16
CA ALA A 233 10.55 30.59 21.11
C ALA A 233 9.83 31.87 21.48
N GLN A 234 10.34 32.96 21.00
CA GLN A 234 9.59 34.20 20.84
C GLN A 234 8.48 33.97 19.80
N ALA A 235 7.48 34.84 19.79
CA ALA A 235 6.22 34.68 19.05
C ALA A 235 6.38 34.37 17.53
N ASP A 236 7.53 34.69 16.94
CA ASP A 236 7.80 34.52 15.51
C ASP A 236 8.79 33.37 15.19
N ASP A 237 9.12 32.54 16.18
CA ASP A 237 10.05 31.44 16.03
C ASP A 237 9.29 30.12 15.78
N ALA A 238 9.87 29.23 15.01
CA ALA A 238 9.37 27.87 14.84
C ALA A 238 10.41 26.84 15.26
N VAL A 239 9.97 25.80 15.98
CA VAL A 239 10.80 24.68 16.34
C VAL A 239 10.24 23.40 15.76
N LEU A 240 11.04 22.75 14.93
CA LEU A 240 10.71 21.46 14.35
C LEU A 240 11.21 20.35 15.28
N PHE A 241 10.27 19.62 15.86
CA PHE A 241 10.57 18.42 16.62
C PHE A 241 10.42 17.20 15.73
N VAL A 242 11.49 16.47 15.56
CA VAL A 242 11.40 15.15 14.96
C VAL A 242 10.96 14.17 16.04
N THR A 243 9.88 13.44 15.77
CA THR A 243 9.26 12.54 16.76
C THR A 243 10.27 11.54 17.36
N ASP A 244 10.16 11.37 18.67
CA ASP A 244 10.85 10.37 19.47
C ASP A 244 9.87 9.31 20.05
N GLY A 245 8.64 9.28 19.49
CA GLY A 245 7.55 8.39 19.93
C GLY A 245 6.51 9.08 20.81
N ARG A 246 6.77 10.30 21.30
CA ARG A 246 5.75 11.09 22.01
C ARG A 246 4.78 11.72 21.03
N SER A 247 3.51 11.84 21.42
CA SER A 247 2.56 12.64 20.66
C SER A 247 2.88 14.15 20.76
N ALA A 248 2.37 14.94 19.80
CA ALA A 248 2.49 16.39 19.86
C ALA A 248 1.88 16.96 21.16
N SER A 249 0.71 16.46 21.57
CA SER A 249 0.05 16.89 22.80
C SER A 249 0.88 16.59 24.06
N GLN A 250 1.50 15.41 24.12
CA GLN A 250 2.36 15.06 25.25
C GLN A 250 3.60 15.96 25.30
N ARG A 251 4.21 16.22 24.13
CA ARG A 251 5.35 17.12 24.05
C ARG A 251 4.99 18.56 24.42
N ALA A 252 3.82 19.03 23.98
CA ALA A 252 3.30 20.36 24.38
C ALA A 252 3.16 20.47 25.90
N ALA A 253 2.61 19.44 26.54
CA ALA A 253 2.48 19.39 27.99
C ALA A 253 3.85 19.36 28.70
N ASP A 254 4.78 18.51 28.22
CA ASP A 254 6.14 18.39 28.77
C ASP A 254 6.93 19.71 28.68
N LEU A 255 6.66 20.52 27.68
CA LEU A 255 7.34 21.81 27.44
C LEU A 255 6.54 23.04 27.88
N ALA A 256 5.35 22.82 28.43
CA ALA A 256 4.41 23.90 28.80
C ALA A 256 4.10 24.85 27.62
N LEU A 257 4.01 24.31 26.40
CA LEU A 257 3.68 25.08 25.20
C LEU A 257 2.18 25.03 24.91
N PRO A 258 1.54 26.18 24.64
CA PRO A 258 0.10 26.23 24.42
C PRO A 258 -0.34 25.63 23.07
N ASN A 259 0.54 25.60 22.09
CA ASN A 259 0.24 25.17 20.73
C ASN A 259 1.44 24.42 20.12
N LEU A 260 1.28 23.15 19.91
CA LEU A 260 2.21 22.32 19.12
C LEU A 260 1.46 21.60 18.02
#